data_18054d5f36ba1792b38517120047bc47
#
_entry.id   18054d5f36ba1792b38517120047bc47
#
_cell.length_a   1.000
_cell.length_b   1.000
_cell.length_c   1.000
_cell.angle_alpha   90.00
_cell.angle_beta   90.00
_cell.angle_gamma   90.00
#
_symmetry.space_group_name_H-M   'P 1'
#
loop_
_entity.id
_entity.type
_entity.pdbx_description
1 polymer ?
#
loop_
_entity_poly.entity_id
_entity_poly.type
_entity_poly.pdbx_seq_one_letter_code
_entity_poly.pdbx_strand_id
1 'polypeptide(L)'
;MNLRDIKKDIEYVIGAFVDDYALFLSVHPGKNADEVANLIDGAVDLYNDLRDRLGKPEGNKRAYYDGIRKELLEKTDGLYDQLSEAVKKGLGE
;
A
#
# COMPACT_ATOMS: atom_id res chain seq x y z
N MET A 1 -11.99 -16.87 -6.94
CA MET A 1 -10.96 -16.30 -6.04
C MET A 1 -11.28 -16.67 -4.61
N ASN A 2 -10.30 -17.11 -3.86
CA ASN A 2 -10.51 -17.51 -2.48
C ASN A 2 -9.72 -16.60 -1.52
N LEU A 3 -9.97 -16.76 -0.22
CA LEU A 3 -9.34 -15.96 0.83
C LEU A 3 -7.81 -15.99 0.76
N ARG A 4 -7.26 -17.15 0.47
CA ARG A 4 -5.80 -17.33 0.41
C ARG A 4 -5.17 -16.49 -0.71
N ASP A 5 -5.83 -16.45 -1.87
CA ASP A 5 -5.32 -15.69 -3.02
C ASP A 5 -5.35 -14.20 -2.75
N ILE A 6 -6.44 -13.70 -2.14
CA ILE A 6 -6.56 -12.28 -1.81
C ILE A 6 -5.52 -11.88 -0.78
N LYS A 7 -5.29 -12.74 0.21
CA LYS A 7 -4.28 -12.48 1.24
C LYS A 7 -2.89 -12.34 0.62
N LYS A 8 -2.56 -13.23 -0.34
CA LYS A 8 -1.30 -13.14 -1.06
C LYS A 8 -1.19 -11.87 -1.90
N ASP A 9 -2.30 -11.47 -2.55
CA ASP A 9 -2.33 -10.25 -3.34
C ASP A 9 -2.03 -9.03 -2.45
N ILE A 10 -2.65 -8.96 -1.28
CA ILE A 10 -2.42 -7.86 -0.33
C ILE A 10 -0.94 -7.82 0.08
N GLU A 11 -0.40 -8.96 0.47
CA GLU A 11 1.00 -9.05 0.89
C GLU A 11 1.96 -8.67 -0.24
N TYR A 12 1.68 -9.14 -1.45
CA TYR A 12 2.53 -8.87 -2.60
C TYR A 12 2.51 -7.39 -3.00
N VAL A 13 1.32 -6.81 -3.12
CA VAL A 13 1.17 -5.43 -3.59
C VAL A 13 1.76 -4.44 -2.57
N ILE A 14 1.42 -4.61 -1.31
CA ILE A 14 1.91 -3.70 -0.26
C ILE A 14 3.40 -3.94 -0.02
N GLY A 15 3.87 -5.19 -0.09
CA GLY A 15 5.29 -5.50 0.01
C GLY A 15 6.11 -4.83 -1.08
N ALA A 16 5.60 -4.81 -2.32
CA ALA A 16 6.27 -4.13 -3.41
C ALA A 16 6.39 -2.63 -3.16
N PHE A 17 5.33 -2.01 -2.61
CA PHE A 17 5.38 -0.60 -2.25
C PHE A 17 6.43 -0.34 -1.16
N VAL A 18 6.50 -1.18 -0.15
CA VAL A 18 7.48 -1.03 0.93
C VAL A 18 8.91 -1.18 0.41
N ASP A 19 9.12 -2.10 -0.54
CA ASP A 19 10.45 -2.27 -1.16
C ASP A 19 10.85 -1.01 -1.94
N ASP A 20 9.93 -0.41 -2.70
CA ASP A 20 10.19 0.82 -3.44
C ASP A 20 10.47 1.98 -2.49
N TYR A 21 9.73 2.04 -1.38
CA TYR A 21 9.93 3.02 -0.33
C TYR A 21 11.34 2.89 0.27
N ALA A 22 11.76 1.66 0.58
CA ALA A 22 13.09 1.41 1.14
C ALA A 22 14.19 1.81 0.17
N LEU A 23 13.99 1.55 -1.11
CA LEU A 23 14.92 1.95 -2.15
C LEU A 23 15.07 3.47 -2.22
N PHE A 24 13.93 4.18 -2.15
CA PHE A 24 13.95 5.65 -2.12
C PHE A 24 14.76 6.18 -0.94
N LEU A 25 14.55 5.64 0.26
CA LEU A 25 15.30 6.06 1.45
C LEU A 25 16.79 5.79 1.31
N SER A 26 17.15 4.69 0.66
CA SER A 26 18.54 4.32 0.44
C SER A 26 19.26 5.31 -0.46
N VAL A 27 18.55 5.82 -1.48
CA VAL A 27 19.12 6.75 -2.47
C VAL A 27 19.06 8.20 -1.98
N HIS A 28 18.04 8.56 -1.21
CA HIS A 28 17.81 9.94 -0.74
C HIS A 28 17.62 9.99 0.77
N PRO A 29 18.63 9.63 1.56
CA PRO A 29 18.50 9.65 3.01
C PRO A 29 18.26 11.06 3.54
N GLY A 30 17.26 11.20 4.41
CA GLY A 30 16.93 12.47 5.04
C GLY A 30 16.06 13.42 4.23
N LYS A 31 15.80 13.11 2.96
CA LYS A 31 14.94 13.95 2.11
C LYS A 31 13.48 13.68 2.40
N ASN A 32 12.71 14.72 2.69
CA ASN A 32 11.27 14.64 2.94
C ASN A 32 10.90 13.54 3.95
N ALA A 33 11.71 13.39 5.00
CA ALA A 33 11.61 12.27 5.93
C ALA A 33 10.22 12.14 6.54
N ASP A 34 9.57 13.25 6.91
CA ASP A 34 8.24 13.23 7.53
C ASP A 34 7.18 12.78 6.54
N GLU A 35 7.21 13.28 5.29
CA GLU A 35 6.25 12.88 4.25
C GLU A 35 6.40 11.40 3.93
N VAL A 36 7.64 10.93 3.82
CA VAL A 36 7.92 9.55 3.48
C VAL A 36 7.53 8.61 4.62
N ALA A 37 7.79 9.04 5.88
CA ALA A 37 7.36 8.27 7.04
C ALA A 37 5.83 8.12 7.10
N ASN A 38 5.09 9.16 6.74
CA ASN A 38 3.63 9.12 6.69
C ASN A 38 3.14 8.13 5.63
N LEU A 39 3.86 7.96 4.54
CA LEU A 39 3.50 6.99 3.50
C LEU A 39 3.61 5.55 4.01
N ILE A 40 4.66 5.23 4.76
CA ILE A 40 4.79 3.88 5.29
C ILE A 40 3.73 3.60 6.34
N ASP A 41 3.39 4.59 7.17
CA ASP A 41 2.29 4.45 8.13
C ASP A 41 0.98 4.19 7.40
N GLY A 42 0.72 4.90 6.30
CA GLY A 42 -0.45 4.68 5.48
C GLY A 42 -0.49 3.27 4.88
N ALA A 43 0.65 2.77 4.42
CA ALA A 43 0.73 1.41 3.87
C ALA A 43 0.47 0.36 4.94
N VAL A 44 1.01 0.53 6.14
CA VAL A 44 0.78 -0.38 7.26
C VAL A 44 -0.69 -0.37 7.68
N ASP A 45 -1.29 0.82 7.78
CA ASP A 45 -2.71 0.96 8.12
C ASP A 45 -3.59 0.27 7.08
N LEU A 46 -3.29 0.46 5.80
CA LEU A 46 -4.02 -0.19 4.71
C LEU A 46 -3.91 -1.70 4.82
N TYR A 47 -2.70 -2.21 5.05
CA TYR A 47 -2.46 -3.64 5.19
C TYR A 47 -3.30 -4.22 6.33
N ASN A 48 -3.24 -3.58 7.49
CA ASN A 48 -3.97 -4.05 8.67
C ASN A 48 -5.48 -3.99 8.47
N ASP A 49 -5.99 -2.91 7.87
CA ASP A 49 -7.41 -2.75 7.59
C ASP A 49 -7.93 -3.82 6.64
N LEU A 50 -7.22 -4.05 5.54
CA LEU A 50 -7.65 -5.05 4.55
C LEU A 50 -7.58 -6.46 5.13
N ARG A 51 -6.55 -6.79 5.89
CA ARG A 51 -6.43 -8.10 6.52
C ARG A 51 -7.54 -8.33 7.55
N ASP A 52 -7.86 -7.31 8.33
CA ASP A 52 -8.95 -7.41 9.31
C ASP A 52 -10.28 -7.69 8.62
N ARG A 53 -10.55 -6.99 7.53
CA ARG A 53 -11.80 -7.17 6.79
C ARG A 53 -11.90 -8.51 6.08
N LEU A 54 -10.78 -9.14 5.74
CA LEU A 54 -10.79 -10.48 5.13
C LEU A 54 -11.42 -11.52 6.06
N GLY A 55 -11.32 -11.32 7.36
CA GLY A 55 -11.90 -12.24 8.34
C GLY A 55 -13.38 -12.03 8.60
N LYS A 56 -13.98 -10.99 8.03
CA LYS A 56 -15.36 -10.60 8.32
C LYS A 56 -16.16 -10.35 7.05
N PRO A 57 -16.26 -11.35 6.14
CA PRO A 57 -16.99 -11.13 4.87
C PRO A 57 -18.48 -10.93 5.12
N GLU A 58 -19.08 -10.02 4.36
CA GLU A 58 -20.51 -9.72 4.42
C GLU A 58 -21.12 -9.98 3.06
N GLY A 59 -22.33 -10.56 3.05
CA GLY A 59 -23.05 -10.84 1.83
C GLY A 59 -22.36 -11.89 0.96
N ASN A 60 -22.31 -11.65 -0.33
CA ASN A 60 -21.66 -12.55 -1.27
C ASN A 60 -20.15 -12.47 -1.11
N LYS A 61 -19.53 -13.58 -0.72
CA LYS A 61 -18.08 -13.61 -0.45
C LYS A 61 -17.23 -13.18 -1.65
N ARG A 62 -17.60 -13.65 -2.84
CA ARG A 62 -16.86 -13.32 -4.05
C ARG A 62 -16.88 -11.82 -4.33
N ALA A 63 -18.06 -11.19 -4.25
CA ALA A 63 -18.20 -9.77 -4.46
C ALA A 63 -17.46 -8.98 -3.38
N TYR A 64 -17.52 -9.45 -2.15
CA TYR A 64 -16.83 -8.82 -1.03
C TYR A 64 -15.31 -8.81 -1.24
N TYR A 65 -14.73 -9.96 -1.61
CA TYR A 65 -13.30 -10.08 -1.84
C TYR A 65 -12.84 -9.31 -3.09
N ASP A 66 -13.65 -9.29 -4.14
CA ASP A 66 -13.36 -8.49 -5.32
C ASP A 66 -13.31 -7.00 -4.97
N GLY A 67 -14.20 -6.56 -4.09
CA GLY A 67 -14.23 -5.18 -3.59
C GLY A 67 -12.96 -4.83 -2.81
N ILE A 68 -12.51 -5.75 -1.96
CA ILE A 68 -11.28 -5.57 -1.20
C ILE A 68 -10.08 -5.46 -2.14
N ARG A 69 -10.01 -6.31 -3.15
CA ARG A 69 -8.93 -6.29 -4.13
C ARG A 69 -8.91 -4.98 -4.91
N LYS A 70 -10.08 -4.49 -5.32
CA LYS A 70 -10.19 -3.22 -6.02
C LYS A 70 -9.69 -2.07 -5.14
N GLU A 71 -10.12 -2.05 -3.88
CA GLU A 71 -9.68 -1.04 -2.93
C GLU A 71 -8.18 -1.09 -2.69
N LEU A 72 -7.60 -2.30 -2.59
CA LEU A 72 -6.17 -2.49 -2.47
C LEU A 72 -5.42 -1.79 -3.62
N LEU A 73 -5.85 -2.03 -4.85
CA LEU A 73 -5.18 -1.46 -6.01
C LEU A 73 -5.36 0.05 -6.08
N GLU A 74 -6.56 0.56 -5.82
CA GLU A 74 -6.83 2.00 -5.85
C GLU A 74 -6.04 2.76 -4.78
N LYS A 75 -6.03 2.25 -3.56
CA LYS A 75 -5.33 2.92 -2.46
C LYS A 75 -3.82 2.81 -2.59
N THR A 76 -3.32 1.68 -3.10
CA THR A 76 -1.89 1.53 -3.35
C THR A 76 -1.42 2.47 -4.46
N ASP A 77 -2.22 2.65 -5.52
CA ASP A 77 -1.93 3.64 -6.55
C ASP A 77 -1.81 5.04 -5.96
N GLY A 78 -2.70 5.40 -5.03
CA GLY A 78 -2.62 6.67 -4.32
C GLY A 78 -1.33 6.82 -3.53
N LEU A 79 -0.89 5.75 -2.87
CA LEU A 79 0.38 5.76 -2.14
C LEU A 79 1.57 5.92 -3.08
N TYR A 80 1.56 5.27 -4.24
CA TYR A 80 2.61 5.43 -5.24
C TYR A 80 2.64 6.85 -5.81
N ASP A 81 1.48 7.46 -6.02
CA ASP A 81 1.42 8.85 -6.47
C ASP A 81 2.08 9.77 -5.44
N GLN A 82 1.80 9.56 -4.16
CA GLN A 82 2.41 10.33 -3.08
C GLN A 82 3.91 10.11 -3.00
N LEU A 83 4.36 8.88 -3.18
CA LEU A 83 5.78 8.56 -3.20
C LEU A 83 6.47 9.24 -4.40
N SER A 84 5.83 9.23 -5.56
CA SER A 84 6.32 9.89 -6.76
C SER A 84 6.49 11.40 -6.53
N GLU A 85 5.51 12.02 -5.86
CA GLU A 85 5.61 13.44 -5.50
C GLU A 85 6.77 13.71 -4.55
N ALA A 86 6.97 12.84 -3.56
CA ALA A 86 8.09 12.98 -2.63
C ALA A 86 9.44 12.84 -3.34
N VAL A 87 9.53 11.92 -4.31
CA VAL A 87 10.73 11.74 -5.13
C VAL A 87 11.02 13.00 -5.93
N LYS A 88 10.00 13.57 -6.57
CA LYS A 88 10.15 14.80 -7.36
C LYS A 88 10.62 15.96 -6.50
N LYS A 89 10.05 16.12 -5.32
CA LYS A 89 10.47 17.17 -4.37
C LYS A 89 11.91 16.97 -3.94
N GLY A 90 12.30 15.73 -3.63
CA GLY A 90 13.67 15.42 -3.23
C GLY A 90 14.68 15.69 -4.32
N LEU A 91 14.32 15.46 -5.59
CA LEU A 91 15.21 15.69 -6.72
C LEU A 91 15.23 17.16 -7.15
N GLY A 92 14.13 17.89 -6.92
CA GLY A 92 14.01 19.30 -7.29
C GLY A 92 14.73 20.25 -6.37
N GLU A 93 15.11 19.77 -5.21
CA GLU A 93 15.84 20.55 -4.22
C GLU A 93 17.36 20.34 -4.39
#